data_3fc32c2a8c6dec946c05447390b78e20
#
_entry.id   3fc32c2a8c6dec946c05447390b78e20
#
_cell.length_a   1.000
_cell.length_b   1.000
_cell.length_c   1.000
_cell.angle_alpha   90.00
_cell.angle_beta   90.00
_cell.angle_gamma   90.00
#
_symmetry.space_group_name_H-M   'P 1'
#
loop_
_entity.id
_entity.type
_entity.pdbx_description
1 polymer ?
#
loop_
_entity_poly.entity_id
_entity_poly.type
_entity_poly.pdbx_seq_one_letter_code
_entity_poly.pdbx_strand_id
1 'polypeptide(L)'
;ITPNPKTSGGARWNFLAAWYYFKKQGQTDEQVQVSVTRLYKNVAVLDSGARGSSTTFAENGQGDVLIAWENEAFFALQEYPGEYEIVVPSASVLCQPTVAKVDEVTQMNGTEGLADAYLSFLYTDDAQRLEAQNFYRPVNKDIQNEYESSSDSRNIKEIPSDGKWIVKNIDMADIGYFGGWEAATQKFFSDGGIFDKIYD
;
A
#
# COMPACT_ATOMS: atom_id res chain seq x y z
N ILE A 1 12.27 5.63 -5.29
CA ILE A 1 12.09 4.18 -5.49
C ILE A 1 10.62 3.82 -5.34
N THR A 2 10.13 2.87 -6.12
CA THR A 2 8.81 2.23 -5.97
C THR A 2 8.81 0.92 -6.75
N PRO A 3 7.99 -0.09 -6.40
CA PRO A 3 7.92 -1.31 -7.19
C PRO A 3 7.19 -1.11 -8.54
N ASN A 4 7.41 -2.05 -9.45
CA ASN A 4 6.87 -1.99 -10.81
C ASN A 4 5.40 -2.48 -10.88
N PRO A 5 4.45 -1.67 -11.34
CA PRO A 5 3.03 -2.07 -11.49
C PRO A 5 2.78 -3.23 -12.47
N LYS A 6 3.72 -3.56 -13.34
CA LYS A 6 3.60 -4.72 -14.23
C LYS A 6 3.85 -6.05 -13.49
N THR A 7 4.65 -6.05 -12.43
CA THR A 7 5.08 -7.27 -11.73
C THR A 7 4.55 -7.37 -10.30
N SER A 8 4.08 -6.27 -9.71
CA SER A 8 3.68 -6.19 -8.32
C SER A 8 2.26 -5.63 -8.15
N GLY A 9 1.40 -6.39 -7.47
CA GLY A 9 0.08 -5.92 -7.06
C GLY A 9 0.17 -4.71 -6.11
N GLY A 10 1.16 -4.70 -5.21
CA GLY A 10 1.40 -3.57 -4.32
C GLY A 10 1.76 -2.29 -5.07
N ALA A 11 2.53 -2.40 -6.14
CA ALA A 11 2.88 -1.27 -6.99
C ALA A 11 1.69 -0.66 -7.72
N ARG A 12 0.69 -1.50 -8.08
CA ARG A 12 -0.56 -0.99 -8.67
C ARG A 12 -1.29 -0.05 -7.71
N TRP A 13 -1.34 -0.38 -6.44
CA TRP A 13 -1.90 0.49 -5.42
C TRP A 13 -1.11 1.80 -5.27
N ASN A 14 0.23 1.76 -5.32
CA ASN A 14 1.06 2.96 -5.29
C ASN A 14 0.78 3.88 -6.49
N PHE A 15 0.64 3.30 -7.68
CA PHE A 15 0.27 4.05 -8.89
C PHE A 15 -1.12 4.70 -8.75
N LEU A 16 -2.11 3.94 -8.29
CA LEU A 16 -3.47 4.42 -8.09
C LEU A 16 -3.53 5.51 -7.00
N ALA A 17 -2.73 5.41 -5.96
CA ALA A 17 -2.61 6.45 -4.93
C ALA A 17 -2.09 7.77 -5.52
N ALA A 18 -1.03 7.71 -6.33
CA ALA A 18 -0.52 8.90 -7.02
C ALA A 18 -1.55 9.50 -7.98
N TRP A 19 -2.25 8.64 -8.75
CA TRP A 19 -3.33 9.07 -9.63
C TRP A 19 -4.44 9.78 -8.85
N TYR A 20 -4.93 9.18 -7.77
CA TYR A 20 -5.97 9.75 -6.94
C TYR A 20 -5.54 11.07 -6.31
N TYR A 21 -4.32 11.15 -5.79
CA TYR A 21 -3.78 12.39 -5.21
C TYR A 21 -3.86 13.55 -6.19
N PHE A 22 -3.42 13.38 -7.43
CA PHE A 22 -3.49 14.45 -8.44
C PHE A 22 -4.92 14.77 -8.87
N LYS A 23 -5.82 13.78 -8.91
CA LYS A 23 -7.27 14.03 -9.12
C LYS A 23 -7.84 14.92 -8.02
N LYS A 24 -7.46 14.71 -6.77
CA LYS A 24 -7.90 15.54 -5.62
C LYS A 24 -7.33 16.96 -5.67
N GLN A 25 -6.25 17.18 -6.40
CA GLN A 25 -5.74 18.52 -6.70
C GLN A 25 -6.51 19.23 -7.85
N GLY A 26 -7.60 18.64 -8.35
CA GLY A 26 -8.44 19.22 -9.40
C GLY A 26 -7.92 19.01 -10.82
N GLN A 27 -6.94 18.15 -11.05
CA GLN A 27 -6.40 17.89 -12.38
C GLN A 27 -7.37 17.06 -13.23
N THR A 28 -7.43 17.33 -14.54
CA THR A 28 -8.09 16.45 -15.52
C THR A 28 -7.31 15.14 -15.67
N ASP A 29 -7.89 14.12 -16.31
CA ASP A 29 -7.19 12.83 -16.51
C ASP A 29 -5.89 12.99 -17.33
N GLU A 30 -5.89 13.87 -18.34
CA GLU A 30 -4.70 14.17 -19.14
C GLU A 30 -3.60 14.85 -18.30
N GLN A 31 -3.98 15.80 -17.44
CA GLN A 31 -3.04 16.45 -16.53
C GLN A 31 -2.49 15.48 -15.49
N VAL A 32 -3.33 14.59 -14.96
CA VAL A 32 -2.88 13.54 -14.04
C VAL A 32 -1.90 12.61 -14.72
N GLN A 33 -2.18 12.19 -15.96
CA GLN A 33 -1.23 11.34 -16.72
C GLN A 33 0.14 12.03 -16.86
N VAL A 34 0.17 13.33 -17.18
CA VAL A 34 1.43 14.09 -17.25
C VAL A 34 2.13 14.13 -15.87
N SER A 35 1.39 14.37 -14.79
CA SER A 35 1.94 14.43 -13.44
C SER A 35 2.51 13.09 -12.98
N VAL A 36 1.77 11.99 -13.19
CA VAL A 36 2.21 10.63 -12.88
C VAL A 36 3.40 10.22 -13.77
N THR A 37 3.38 10.59 -15.05
CA THR A 37 4.54 10.36 -15.95
C THR A 37 5.81 11.03 -15.39
N ARG A 38 5.71 12.28 -14.94
CA ARG A 38 6.86 12.98 -14.33
C ARG A 38 7.33 12.28 -13.06
N LEU A 39 6.40 11.82 -12.22
CA LEU A 39 6.73 11.06 -11.01
C LEU A 39 7.54 9.80 -11.36
N TYR A 40 7.02 8.98 -12.29
CA TYR A 40 7.66 7.72 -12.64
C TYR A 40 8.97 7.88 -13.43
N LYS A 41 9.13 8.95 -14.21
CA LYS A 41 10.41 9.27 -14.87
C LYS A 41 11.52 9.66 -13.89
N ASN A 42 11.17 10.04 -12.65
CA ASN A 42 12.12 10.27 -11.56
C ASN A 42 12.39 9.02 -10.71
N VAL A 43 11.75 7.90 -11.01
CA VAL A 43 11.98 6.64 -10.29
C VAL A 43 13.29 6.03 -10.77
N ALA A 44 14.27 6.00 -9.89
CA ALA A 44 15.61 5.45 -10.20
C ALA A 44 15.60 3.93 -10.36
N VAL A 45 14.78 3.23 -9.56
CA VAL A 45 14.64 1.76 -9.60
C VAL A 45 13.18 1.38 -9.47
N LEU A 46 12.72 0.53 -10.38
CA LEU A 46 11.42 -0.17 -10.35
C LEU A 46 11.67 -1.64 -9.99
N ASP A 47 11.63 -1.95 -8.70
CA ASP A 47 11.81 -3.32 -8.23
C ASP A 47 10.63 -4.23 -8.58
N SER A 48 10.85 -5.54 -8.57
CA SER A 48 9.82 -6.53 -8.89
C SER A 48 8.69 -6.61 -7.87
N GLY A 49 8.91 -6.13 -6.64
CA GLY A 49 7.94 -6.18 -5.53
C GLY A 49 8.22 -5.16 -4.43
N ALA A 50 7.24 -4.99 -3.52
CA ALA A 50 7.29 -3.99 -2.46
C ALA A 50 8.50 -4.19 -1.52
N ARG A 51 8.75 -5.43 -1.06
CA ARG A 51 9.89 -5.74 -0.18
C ARG A 51 11.23 -5.45 -0.88
N GLY A 52 11.36 -5.75 -2.18
CA GLY A 52 12.56 -5.41 -2.96
C GLY A 52 12.83 -3.91 -2.98
N SER A 53 11.78 -3.08 -3.13
CA SER A 53 11.93 -1.62 -3.08
C SER A 53 12.37 -1.12 -1.70
N SER A 54 11.85 -1.72 -0.62
CA SER A 54 12.28 -1.38 0.74
C SER A 54 13.76 -1.72 0.95
N THR A 55 14.20 -2.89 0.51
CA THR A 55 15.63 -3.30 0.54
C THR A 55 16.50 -2.36 -0.30
N THR A 56 16.09 -2.07 -1.53
CA THR A 56 16.85 -1.17 -2.43
C THR A 56 17.00 0.22 -1.80
N PHE A 57 15.96 0.74 -1.17
CA PHE A 57 15.99 2.04 -0.53
C PHE A 57 16.76 2.03 0.80
N ALA A 58 16.35 1.16 1.73
CA ALA A 58 16.83 1.21 3.11
C ALA A 58 18.20 0.51 3.30
N GLU A 59 18.39 -0.68 2.70
CA GLU A 59 19.64 -1.42 2.89
C GLU A 59 20.73 -0.98 1.90
N ASN A 60 20.35 -0.73 0.63
CA ASN A 60 21.31 -0.36 -0.41
C ASN A 60 21.50 1.16 -0.54
N GLY A 61 20.75 1.97 0.20
CA GLY A 61 20.89 3.44 0.24
C GLY A 61 20.63 4.11 -1.11
N GLN A 62 19.73 3.58 -1.93
CA GLN A 62 19.43 4.13 -3.25
C GLN A 62 18.18 5.02 -3.22
N GLY A 63 18.29 6.19 -3.87
CA GLY A 63 17.21 7.17 -4.00
C GLY A 63 16.96 7.99 -2.74
N ASP A 64 16.19 9.05 -2.87
CA ASP A 64 15.91 10.00 -1.79
C ASP A 64 14.51 9.78 -1.17
N VAL A 65 13.62 9.11 -1.88
CA VAL A 65 12.22 8.86 -1.47
C VAL A 65 11.81 7.45 -1.87
N LEU A 66 11.19 6.73 -0.92
CA LEU A 66 10.49 5.48 -1.15
C LEU A 66 8.97 5.73 -1.15
N ILE A 67 8.28 5.35 -2.22
CA ILE A 67 6.82 5.27 -2.23
C ILE A 67 6.44 3.83 -1.90
N ALA A 68 5.93 3.64 -0.69
CA ALA A 68 5.67 2.31 -0.13
C ALA A 68 4.28 2.22 0.50
N TRP A 69 3.91 1.01 0.85
CA TRP A 69 2.80 0.76 1.74
C TRP A 69 3.14 1.21 3.16
N GLU A 70 2.12 1.56 3.92
CA GLU A 70 2.25 2.11 5.27
C GLU A 70 3.04 1.18 6.20
N ASN A 71 2.76 -0.12 6.18
CA ASN A 71 3.49 -1.12 6.97
C ASN A 71 4.99 -1.16 6.62
N GLU A 72 5.36 -1.10 5.34
CA GLU A 72 6.76 -1.07 4.91
C GLU A 72 7.49 0.17 5.43
N ALA A 73 6.81 1.32 5.43
CA ALA A 73 7.38 2.55 5.95
C ALA A 73 7.62 2.49 7.47
N PHE A 74 6.68 1.92 8.23
CA PHE A 74 6.86 1.73 9.67
C PHE A 74 7.93 0.69 10.00
N PHE A 75 8.05 -0.39 9.22
CA PHE A 75 9.15 -1.33 9.38
C PHE A 75 10.50 -0.67 9.11
N ALA A 76 10.61 0.21 8.11
CA ALA A 76 11.84 0.97 7.90
C ALA A 76 12.21 1.86 9.09
N LEU A 77 11.24 2.55 9.72
CA LEU A 77 11.50 3.31 10.95
C LEU A 77 11.93 2.42 12.12
N GLN A 78 11.39 1.22 12.23
CA GLN A 78 11.71 0.28 13.29
C GLN A 78 13.13 -0.29 13.12
N GLU A 79 13.51 -0.58 11.89
CA GLU A 79 14.79 -1.23 11.56
C GLU A 79 15.95 -0.24 11.50
N TYR A 80 15.66 1.03 11.10
CA TYR A 80 16.66 2.10 10.94
C TYR A 80 16.23 3.36 11.73
N PRO A 81 16.30 3.33 13.08
CA PRO A 81 15.85 4.45 13.91
C PRO A 81 16.64 5.73 13.63
N GLY A 82 15.91 6.82 13.35
CA GLY A 82 16.50 8.14 13.12
C GLY A 82 17.05 8.38 11.72
N GLU A 83 17.03 7.39 10.81
CA GLU A 83 17.53 7.55 9.43
C GLU A 83 16.45 8.03 8.46
N TYR A 84 15.19 7.72 8.72
CA TYR A 84 14.06 8.02 7.84
C TYR A 84 12.96 8.77 8.56
N GLU A 85 12.10 9.40 7.77
CA GLU A 85 10.81 9.91 8.23
C GLU A 85 9.69 9.45 7.29
N ILE A 86 8.51 9.18 7.83
CA ILE A 86 7.31 8.90 7.03
C ILE A 86 6.57 10.21 6.79
N VAL A 87 6.27 10.48 5.52
CA VAL A 87 5.38 11.57 5.12
C VAL A 87 4.06 10.97 4.65
N VAL A 88 3.02 11.12 5.45
CA VAL A 88 1.67 10.61 5.14
C VAL A 88 0.96 11.59 4.20
N PRO A 89 0.55 11.17 3.00
CA PRO A 89 -0.14 12.05 2.06
C PRO A 89 -1.55 12.44 2.54
N SER A 90 -2.06 13.57 2.07
CA SER A 90 -3.43 14.02 2.38
C SER A 90 -4.50 13.19 1.68
N ALA A 91 -4.18 12.58 0.56
CA ALA A 91 -5.04 11.70 -0.22
C ALA A 91 -4.26 10.45 -0.65
N SER A 92 -4.89 9.29 -0.57
CA SER A 92 -4.30 8.00 -0.86
C SER A 92 -5.36 6.98 -1.29
N VAL A 93 -5.02 5.72 -1.29
CA VAL A 93 -5.94 4.61 -1.55
C VAL A 93 -6.06 3.70 -0.34
N LEU A 94 -7.26 3.18 -0.12
CA LEU A 94 -7.49 2.11 0.84
C LEU A 94 -7.11 0.79 0.17
N CYS A 95 -5.91 0.32 0.46
CA CYS A 95 -5.44 -0.97 -0.03
C CYS A 95 -6.10 -2.10 0.78
N GLN A 96 -6.88 -2.92 0.10
CA GLN A 96 -7.60 -4.05 0.69
C GLN A 96 -7.17 -5.35 0.00
N PRO A 97 -5.99 -5.91 0.35
CA PRO A 97 -5.58 -7.20 -0.17
C PRO A 97 -6.55 -8.28 0.31
N THR A 98 -7.02 -9.09 -0.62
CA THR A 98 -7.92 -10.21 -0.32
C THR A 98 -7.15 -11.50 -0.22
N VAL A 99 -7.57 -12.38 0.69
CA VAL A 99 -7.08 -13.75 0.80
C VAL A 99 -8.21 -14.72 0.49
N ALA A 100 -7.90 -15.77 -0.25
CA ALA A 100 -8.88 -16.81 -0.63
C ALA A 100 -8.26 -18.20 -0.53
N LYS A 101 -9.10 -19.17 -0.23
CA LYS A 101 -8.76 -20.59 -0.32
C LYS A 101 -8.74 -21.01 -1.79
N VAL A 102 -7.79 -21.84 -2.17
CA VAL A 102 -7.77 -22.52 -3.47
C VAL A 102 -8.45 -23.88 -3.30
N ASP A 103 -9.73 -23.97 -3.62
CA ASP A 103 -10.57 -25.12 -3.31
C ASP A 103 -10.01 -26.45 -3.84
N GLU A 104 -9.61 -26.49 -5.12
CA GLU A 104 -9.04 -27.71 -5.72
C GLU A 104 -7.80 -28.20 -4.98
N VAL A 105 -6.92 -27.29 -4.55
CA VAL A 105 -5.69 -27.62 -3.82
C VAL A 105 -6.00 -28.12 -2.42
N THR A 106 -6.92 -27.46 -1.72
CA THR A 106 -7.28 -27.87 -0.35
C THR A 106 -8.01 -29.20 -0.33
N GLN A 107 -8.87 -29.49 -1.31
CA GLN A 107 -9.52 -30.78 -1.48
C GLN A 107 -8.50 -31.89 -1.78
N MET A 108 -7.60 -31.66 -2.72
CA MET A 108 -6.54 -32.63 -3.08
C MET A 108 -5.65 -32.98 -1.86
N ASN A 109 -5.37 -32.02 -1.01
CA ASN A 109 -4.52 -32.17 0.16
C ASN A 109 -5.27 -32.56 1.44
N GLY A 110 -6.60 -32.60 1.44
CA GLY A 110 -7.43 -32.83 2.63
C GLY A 110 -7.31 -31.76 3.70
N THR A 111 -7.02 -30.50 3.30
CA THR A 111 -6.75 -29.37 4.22
C THR A 111 -7.84 -28.31 4.23
N GLU A 112 -9.03 -28.61 3.70
CA GLU A 112 -10.14 -27.66 3.60
C GLU A 112 -10.52 -27.05 4.96
N GLY A 113 -10.73 -27.90 5.97
CA GLY A 113 -11.10 -27.45 7.32
C GLY A 113 -10.01 -26.60 7.98
N LEU A 114 -8.74 -26.89 7.70
CA LEU A 114 -7.62 -26.09 8.21
C LEU A 114 -7.58 -24.71 7.55
N ALA A 115 -7.77 -24.65 6.23
CA ALA A 115 -7.81 -23.40 5.48
C ALA A 115 -9.00 -22.52 5.93
N ASP A 116 -10.16 -23.10 6.12
CA ASP A 116 -11.35 -22.38 6.61
C ASP A 116 -11.13 -21.84 8.03
N ALA A 117 -10.52 -22.65 8.92
CA ALA A 117 -10.18 -22.22 10.28
C ALA A 117 -9.16 -21.07 10.28
N TYR A 118 -8.13 -21.13 9.41
CA TYR A 118 -7.15 -20.07 9.26
C TYR A 118 -7.80 -18.76 8.77
N LEU A 119 -8.62 -18.81 7.72
CA LEU A 119 -9.31 -17.64 7.21
C LEU A 119 -10.25 -17.02 8.27
N SER A 120 -10.95 -17.88 9.04
CA SER A 120 -11.80 -17.40 10.14
C SER A 120 -10.99 -16.76 11.26
N PHE A 121 -9.80 -17.29 11.56
CA PHE A 121 -8.91 -16.74 12.58
C PHE A 121 -8.47 -15.30 12.26
N LEU A 122 -8.20 -14.95 11.00
CA LEU A 122 -7.80 -13.61 10.58
C LEU A 122 -8.79 -12.51 10.99
N TYR A 123 -10.06 -12.87 11.21
CA TYR A 123 -11.10 -11.92 11.62
C TYR A 123 -11.41 -11.95 13.14
N THR A 124 -10.65 -12.73 13.91
CA THR A 124 -10.74 -12.66 15.37
C THR A 124 -10.09 -11.41 15.92
N ASP A 125 -10.53 -10.96 17.09
CA ASP A 125 -9.96 -9.79 17.75
C ASP A 125 -8.46 -9.94 18.01
N ASP A 126 -8.02 -11.15 18.36
CA ASP A 126 -6.59 -11.43 18.60
C ASP A 126 -5.76 -11.28 17.33
N ALA A 127 -6.22 -11.84 16.20
CA ALA A 127 -5.55 -11.70 14.92
C ALA A 127 -5.52 -10.23 14.45
N GLN A 128 -6.63 -9.51 14.60
CA GLN A 128 -6.74 -8.11 14.23
C GLN A 128 -5.80 -7.21 15.07
N ARG A 129 -5.60 -7.53 16.36
CA ARG A 129 -4.58 -6.84 17.17
C ARG A 129 -3.15 -7.19 16.75
N LEU A 130 -2.89 -8.45 16.38
CA LEU A 130 -1.59 -8.85 15.82
C LEU A 130 -1.31 -8.14 14.50
N GLU A 131 -2.30 -7.98 13.64
CA GLU A 131 -2.17 -7.19 12.40
C GLU A 131 -1.79 -5.73 12.73
N ALA A 132 -2.49 -5.10 13.67
CA ALA A 132 -2.19 -3.72 14.07
C ALA A 132 -0.80 -3.57 14.69
N GLN A 133 -0.33 -4.53 15.48
CA GLN A 133 1.02 -4.56 16.04
C GLN A 133 2.11 -4.70 14.97
N ASN A 134 1.75 -5.18 13.78
CA ASN A 134 2.61 -5.29 12.61
C ASN A 134 2.29 -4.23 11.54
N PHE A 135 1.69 -3.10 11.95
CA PHE A 135 1.40 -1.94 11.11
C PHE A 135 0.44 -2.20 9.94
N TYR A 136 -0.45 -3.17 10.09
CA TYR A 136 -1.59 -3.36 9.21
C TYR A 136 -2.84 -2.76 9.84
N ARG A 137 -3.63 -2.03 9.06
CA ARG A 137 -4.88 -1.43 9.56
C ARG A 137 -5.94 -2.51 9.74
N PRO A 138 -6.42 -2.77 10.98
CA PRO A 138 -7.48 -3.76 11.21
C PRO A 138 -8.75 -3.43 10.45
N VAL A 139 -9.48 -4.45 9.99
CA VAL A 139 -10.83 -4.26 9.42
C VAL A 139 -11.88 -4.06 10.51
N ASN A 140 -11.64 -4.59 11.72
CA ASN A 140 -12.46 -4.32 12.89
C ASN A 140 -12.23 -2.87 13.35
N LYS A 141 -13.28 -2.05 13.25
CA LYS A 141 -13.19 -0.61 13.56
C LYS A 141 -12.92 -0.32 15.03
N ASP A 142 -13.42 -1.13 15.95
CA ASP A 142 -13.18 -0.93 17.38
C ASP A 142 -11.69 -1.16 17.69
N ILE A 143 -11.10 -2.20 17.12
CA ILE A 143 -9.67 -2.48 17.27
C ILE A 143 -8.85 -1.41 16.53
N GLN A 144 -9.24 -1.01 15.31
CA GLN A 144 -8.56 0.08 14.60
C GLN A 144 -8.48 1.35 15.49
N ASN A 145 -9.56 1.70 16.18
CA ASN A 145 -9.61 2.87 17.07
C ASN A 145 -8.62 2.78 18.26
N GLU A 146 -8.30 1.57 18.71
CA GLU A 146 -7.29 1.36 19.77
C GLU A 146 -5.91 1.87 19.33
N TYR A 147 -5.59 1.83 18.04
CA TYR A 147 -4.31 2.19 17.44
C TYR A 147 -4.32 3.56 16.73
N GLU A 148 -5.42 4.29 16.80
CA GLU A 148 -5.50 5.61 16.18
C GLU A 148 -4.66 6.64 16.94
N SER A 149 -3.82 7.35 16.20
CA SER A 149 -3.00 8.45 16.73
C SER A 149 -3.88 9.58 17.25
N SER A 150 -3.48 10.14 18.38
CA SER A 150 -4.03 11.40 18.87
C SER A 150 -3.44 12.62 18.15
N SER A 151 -2.35 12.44 17.41
CA SER A 151 -1.69 13.48 16.63
C SER A 151 -2.21 13.50 15.20
N ASP A 152 -2.43 14.70 14.70
CA ASP A 152 -2.72 14.93 13.26
C ASP A 152 -1.43 15.14 12.44
N SER A 153 -0.26 14.90 13.02
CA SER A 153 1.02 15.02 12.31
C SER A 153 1.09 14.01 11.17
N ARG A 154 1.44 14.54 10.00
CA ARG A 154 1.69 13.72 8.81
C ARG A 154 3.17 13.39 8.61
N ASN A 155 4.03 13.92 9.46
CA ASN A 155 5.45 13.61 9.47
C ASN A 155 5.75 12.79 10.73
N ILE A 156 6.14 11.54 10.54
CA ILE A 156 6.41 10.59 11.62
C ILE A 156 7.90 10.24 11.56
N LYS A 157 8.63 10.59 12.61
CA LYS A 157 10.07 10.32 12.73
C LYS A 157 10.40 9.14 13.62
N GLU A 158 9.46 8.77 14.48
CA GLU A 158 9.61 7.67 15.43
C GLU A 158 8.27 6.95 15.58
N ILE A 159 8.34 5.66 15.86
CA ILE A 159 7.13 4.88 16.17
C ILE A 159 6.59 5.39 17.51
N PRO A 160 5.28 5.76 17.56
CA PRO A 160 4.69 6.25 18.81
C PRO A 160 4.83 5.21 19.93
N SER A 161 5.34 5.64 21.09
CA SER A 161 5.58 4.75 22.25
C SER A 161 4.32 4.18 22.86
N ASP A 162 3.16 4.82 22.61
CA ASP A 162 1.83 4.33 23.00
C ASP A 162 1.22 3.34 22.00
N GLY A 163 1.95 3.01 20.93
CA GLY A 163 1.52 2.10 19.87
C GLY A 163 0.44 2.66 18.96
N LYS A 164 0.09 3.94 19.06
CA LYS A 164 -0.99 4.58 18.28
C LYS A 164 -0.44 5.23 17.02
N TRP A 165 -0.25 4.43 16.01
CA TRP A 165 0.42 4.83 14.77
C TRP A 165 -0.54 5.21 13.63
N ILE A 166 -1.83 4.84 13.70
CA ILE A 166 -2.78 5.05 12.60
C ILE A 166 -3.14 6.54 12.47
N VAL A 167 -2.62 7.19 11.43
CA VAL A 167 -2.96 8.57 11.11
C VAL A 167 -4.39 8.64 10.60
N LYS A 168 -5.15 9.61 11.14
CA LYS A 168 -6.53 9.87 10.76
C LYS A 168 -6.64 10.88 9.62
N ASN A 169 -7.86 11.08 9.15
CA ASN A 169 -8.21 12.16 8.20
C ASN A 169 -7.40 12.11 6.88
N ILE A 170 -7.05 10.90 6.42
CA ILE A 170 -6.56 10.70 5.07
C ILE A 170 -7.76 10.49 4.16
N ASP A 171 -7.85 11.27 3.08
CA ASP A 171 -8.87 11.07 2.05
C ASP A 171 -8.48 9.84 1.22
N MET A 172 -9.18 8.73 1.42
CA MET A 172 -8.83 7.43 0.80
C MET A 172 -9.91 6.97 -0.17
N ALA A 173 -9.50 6.74 -1.43
CA ALA A 173 -10.31 6.03 -2.40
C ALA A 173 -10.13 4.51 -2.27
N ASP A 174 -11.19 3.77 -2.38
CA ASP A 174 -11.15 2.32 -2.59
C ASP A 174 -11.03 1.99 -4.10
N ILE A 175 -10.94 0.71 -4.44
CA ILE A 175 -10.84 0.29 -5.83
C ILE A 175 -12.12 0.61 -6.64
N GLY A 176 -13.27 0.78 -5.98
CA GLY A 176 -14.53 1.18 -6.62
C GLY A 176 -14.46 2.55 -7.28
N TYR A 177 -13.67 3.48 -6.73
CA TYR A 177 -13.39 4.78 -7.37
C TYR A 177 -12.82 4.64 -8.78
N PHE A 178 -12.05 3.58 -9.05
CA PHE A 178 -11.43 3.28 -10.33
C PHE A 178 -12.26 2.33 -11.20
N GLY A 179 -13.49 2.02 -10.80
CA GLY A 179 -14.39 1.09 -11.49
C GLY A 179 -14.14 -0.39 -11.19
N GLY A 180 -13.42 -0.69 -10.11
CA GLY A 180 -13.00 -2.05 -9.75
C GLY A 180 -11.68 -2.46 -10.41
N TRP A 181 -11.16 -3.63 -10.03
CA TRP A 181 -9.87 -4.12 -10.52
C TRP A 181 -9.85 -4.40 -12.03
N GLU A 182 -10.93 -4.86 -12.60
CA GLU A 182 -11.00 -5.13 -14.05
C GLU A 182 -10.81 -3.84 -14.85
N ALA A 183 -11.60 -2.79 -14.55
CA ALA A 183 -11.50 -1.50 -15.21
C ALA A 183 -10.15 -0.82 -14.97
N ALA A 184 -9.67 -0.85 -13.72
CA ALA A 184 -8.38 -0.29 -13.38
C ALA A 184 -7.22 -1.00 -14.11
N THR A 185 -7.25 -2.34 -14.19
CA THR A 185 -6.24 -3.11 -14.92
C THR A 185 -6.25 -2.78 -16.40
N GLN A 186 -7.44 -2.74 -17.01
CA GLN A 186 -7.58 -2.42 -18.43
C GLN A 186 -7.09 -1.00 -18.75
N LYS A 187 -7.46 -0.01 -17.93
CA LYS A 187 -7.11 1.40 -18.15
C LYS A 187 -5.62 1.67 -17.93
N PHE A 188 -5.05 1.13 -16.85
CA PHE A 188 -3.74 1.55 -16.38
C PHE A 188 -2.61 0.54 -16.64
N PHE A 189 -2.88 -0.77 -16.54
CA PHE A 189 -1.81 -1.77 -16.36
C PHE A 189 -1.76 -2.86 -17.45
N SER A 190 -2.82 -3.01 -18.28
CA SER A 190 -2.78 -3.92 -19.44
C SER A 190 -1.79 -3.41 -20.50
N ASP A 191 -1.44 -4.26 -21.44
CA ASP A 191 -0.58 -3.88 -22.54
C ASP A 191 -1.18 -2.72 -23.35
N GLY A 192 -0.39 -1.68 -23.57
CA GLY A 192 -0.83 -0.42 -24.15
C GLY A 192 -1.63 0.49 -23.19
N GLY A 193 -1.75 0.13 -21.91
CA GLY A 193 -2.37 0.96 -20.87
C GLY A 193 -1.59 2.22 -20.56
N ILE A 194 -2.11 3.02 -19.64
CA ILE A 194 -1.48 4.33 -19.29
C ILE A 194 -0.05 4.15 -18.77
N PHE A 195 0.21 3.09 -17.98
CA PHE A 195 1.54 2.86 -17.43
C PHE A 195 2.59 2.60 -18.53
N ASP A 196 2.26 1.86 -19.58
CA ASP A 196 3.20 1.62 -20.67
C ASP A 196 3.60 2.92 -21.40
N LYS A 197 2.64 3.83 -21.58
CA LYS A 197 2.89 5.13 -22.23
C LYS A 197 3.79 6.11 -21.44
N ILE A 198 4.14 5.76 -20.21
CA ILE A 198 5.06 6.57 -19.40
C ILE A 198 6.49 6.49 -19.93
N TYR A 199 6.86 5.36 -20.54
CA TYR A 199 8.21 5.06 -21.01
C TYR A 199 8.36 5.11 -22.53
N ASP A 200 7.26 5.28 -23.25
CA ASP A 200 7.26 5.57 -24.70
C ASP A 200 7.63 7.05 -24.94
#